data_c973cebce1f8fe66ce38226c9781f9c2
#
_entry.id   c973cebce1f8fe66ce38226c9781f9c2
#
_cell.length_a   1.000
_cell.length_b   1.000
_cell.length_c   1.000
_cell.angle_alpha   90.00
_cell.angle_beta   90.00
_cell.angle_gamma   90.00
#
_symmetry.space_group_name_H-M   'P 1'
#
loop_
_entity.id
_entity.type
_entity.pdbx_description
1 polymer ?
#
loop_
_entity_poly.entity_id
_entity_poly.type
_entity_poly.pdbx_seq_one_letter_code
_entity_poly.pdbx_strand_id
1 'polypeptide(L)'
;AGGEGVLVDPYGPKSSEFTLDDHFAHMWTSALAHCHKRFEGKSHLFKKGATGGLGCFTPDSFPIFDTFRENVYLIADSNHGYKMIGVGKLVADEVLGEKSKLLEPFRFSRYEQGKLHPTSNSPFPWS
;
A
#
# COMPACT_ATOMS: atom_id res chain seq x y z
N ALA A 1 -8.57 -2.78 -11.93
CA ALA A 1 -9.69 -3.63 -11.65
C ALA A 1 -10.33 -3.22 -10.32
N GLY A 2 -11.20 -2.21 -10.34
CA GLY A 2 -12.01 -1.81 -9.20
C GLY A 2 -13.19 -2.77 -9.06
N GLY A 3 -12.99 -3.89 -8.38
CA GLY A 3 -14.10 -4.67 -7.86
C GLY A 3 -14.59 -4.07 -6.54
N GLU A 4 -15.86 -4.24 -6.23
CA GLU A 4 -16.38 -3.95 -4.89
C GLU A 4 -15.50 -4.67 -3.87
N GLY A 5 -15.13 -3.97 -2.80
CA GLY A 5 -14.33 -4.56 -1.72
C GLY A 5 -15.07 -5.77 -1.14
N VAL A 6 -14.44 -6.92 -1.20
CA VAL A 6 -14.97 -8.14 -0.59
C VAL A 6 -14.60 -8.11 0.89
N LEU A 7 -15.56 -8.41 1.76
CA LEU A 7 -15.29 -8.59 3.17
C LEU A 7 -14.50 -9.89 3.36
N VAL A 8 -13.21 -9.77 3.58
CA VAL A 8 -12.29 -10.88 3.78
C VAL A 8 -12.13 -11.12 5.27
N ASP A 9 -12.19 -12.37 5.71
CA ASP A 9 -11.72 -12.73 7.05
C ASP A 9 -10.18 -12.66 7.09
N PRO A 10 -9.59 -11.61 7.67
CA PRO A 10 -8.15 -11.43 7.67
C PRO A 10 -7.42 -12.48 8.53
N TYR A 11 -8.16 -13.23 9.32
CA TYR A 11 -7.64 -14.25 10.22
C TYR A 11 -7.89 -15.69 9.72
N GLY A 12 -8.55 -15.83 8.59
CA GLY A 12 -8.85 -17.12 7.97
C GLY A 12 -7.66 -17.69 7.20
N PRO A 13 -6.91 -18.67 7.73
CA PRO A 13 -5.70 -19.19 7.07
C PRO A 13 -5.98 -19.97 5.78
N LYS A 14 -7.24 -20.16 5.42
CA LYS A 14 -7.68 -20.92 4.25
C LYS A 14 -8.52 -20.10 3.28
N SER A 15 -8.45 -18.78 3.34
CA SER A 15 -9.20 -17.94 2.41
C SER A 15 -8.74 -18.19 0.98
N SER A 16 -9.64 -18.67 0.13
CA SER A 16 -9.41 -18.85 -1.31
C SER A 16 -9.26 -17.51 -2.04
N GLU A 17 -9.61 -16.40 -1.39
CA GLU A 17 -9.54 -15.04 -1.92
C GLU A 17 -8.11 -14.58 -2.16
N PHE A 18 -7.13 -15.22 -1.55
CA PHE A 18 -5.71 -14.97 -1.81
C PHE A 18 -5.13 -15.86 -2.93
N THR A 19 -5.97 -16.69 -3.55
CA THR A 19 -5.55 -17.55 -4.65
C THR A 19 -5.54 -16.73 -5.94
N LEU A 20 -4.41 -16.71 -6.61
CA LEU A 20 -4.25 -16.07 -7.91
C LEU A 20 -4.54 -17.09 -9.01
N ASP A 21 -5.41 -16.72 -9.93
CA ASP A 21 -5.74 -17.53 -11.09
C ASP A 21 -4.76 -17.34 -12.26
N ASP A 22 -4.92 -18.14 -13.30
CA ASP A 22 -4.08 -18.07 -14.50
C ASP A 22 -4.30 -16.75 -15.28
N HIS A 23 -5.48 -16.12 -15.16
CA HIS A 23 -5.76 -14.83 -15.78
C HIS A 23 -4.92 -13.71 -15.14
N PHE A 24 -4.83 -13.70 -13.83
CA PHE A 24 -3.97 -12.74 -13.13
C PHE A 24 -2.48 -12.96 -13.48
N ALA A 25 -2.03 -14.21 -13.52
CA ALA A 25 -0.67 -14.55 -13.91
C ALA A 25 -0.35 -14.07 -15.34
N HIS A 26 -1.30 -14.24 -16.27
CA HIS A 26 -1.17 -13.75 -17.63
C HIS A 26 -1.10 -12.22 -17.67
N MET A 27 -1.99 -11.53 -16.98
CA MET A 27 -1.98 -10.06 -16.90
C MET A 27 -0.64 -9.53 -16.36
N TRP A 28 -0.14 -10.12 -15.28
CA TRP A 28 1.10 -9.74 -14.64
C TRP A 28 2.31 -9.92 -15.57
N THR A 29 2.43 -11.10 -16.20
CA THR A 29 3.54 -11.40 -17.11
C THR A 29 3.49 -10.57 -18.39
N SER A 30 2.29 -10.27 -18.88
CA SER A 30 2.10 -9.40 -20.05
C SER A 30 2.51 -7.96 -19.73
N ALA A 31 2.15 -7.44 -18.55
CA ALA A 31 2.56 -6.12 -18.10
C ALA A 31 4.08 -6.02 -17.97
N LEU A 32 4.73 -7.02 -17.39
CA LEU A 32 6.20 -7.07 -17.31
C LEU A 32 6.86 -7.09 -18.68
N ALA A 33 6.34 -7.88 -19.62
CA ALA A 33 6.86 -7.97 -20.98
C ALA A 33 6.68 -6.65 -21.75
N HIS A 34 5.58 -5.95 -21.50
CA HIS A 34 5.32 -4.64 -22.10
C HIS A 34 6.25 -3.55 -21.54
N CYS A 35 6.41 -3.52 -20.22
CA CYS A 35 7.24 -2.50 -19.57
C CYS A 35 8.75 -2.73 -19.72
N HIS A 36 9.17 -3.98 -19.89
CA HIS A 36 10.58 -4.36 -19.91
C HIS A 36 10.91 -5.29 -21.07
N LYS A 37 11.53 -4.77 -22.11
CA LYS A 37 11.93 -5.51 -23.32
C LYS A 37 12.70 -6.82 -23.01
N ARG A 38 13.46 -6.87 -21.92
CA ARG A 38 14.19 -8.08 -21.51
C ARG A 38 13.28 -9.27 -21.16
N PHE A 39 12.00 -9.01 -20.89
CA PHE A 39 11.00 -10.05 -20.56
C PHE A 39 10.07 -10.38 -21.74
N GLU A 40 10.20 -9.65 -22.88
CA GLU A 40 9.41 -9.93 -24.07
C GLU A 40 9.57 -11.37 -24.53
N GLY A 41 8.47 -12.07 -24.78
CA GLY A 41 8.43 -13.47 -25.18
C GLY A 41 8.83 -14.48 -24.10
N LYS A 42 9.07 -14.05 -22.85
CA LYS A 42 9.58 -14.89 -21.77
C LYS A 42 8.55 -15.25 -20.69
N SER A 43 7.27 -15.05 -20.96
CA SER A 43 6.20 -15.37 -19.99
C SER A 43 6.21 -16.84 -19.54
N HIS A 44 6.64 -17.75 -20.39
CA HIS A 44 6.78 -19.18 -20.08
C HIS A 44 7.87 -19.47 -19.02
N LEU A 45 8.77 -18.54 -18.77
CA LEU A 45 9.81 -18.67 -17.74
C LEU A 45 9.33 -18.23 -16.35
N PHE A 46 8.12 -17.66 -16.27
CA PHE A 46 7.55 -17.25 -15.01
C PHE A 46 7.29 -18.47 -14.12
N LYS A 47 7.91 -18.50 -12.95
CA LYS A 47 7.68 -19.56 -11.98
C LYS A 47 6.48 -19.20 -11.13
N LYS A 48 5.47 -20.08 -11.08
CA LYS A 48 4.31 -19.94 -10.19
C LYS A 48 4.79 -19.82 -8.73
N GLY A 49 4.31 -18.84 -8.02
CA GLY A 49 4.71 -18.57 -6.63
C GLY A 49 4.11 -17.25 -6.12
N ALA A 50 3.22 -16.66 -6.90
CA ALA A 50 2.51 -15.47 -6.47
C ALA A 50 1.40 -15.83 -5.49
N THR A 51 1.26 -15.05 -4.43
CA THR A 51 0.17 -15.12 -3.46
C THR A 51 -0.52 -13.78 -3.40
N GLY A 52 -1.82 -13.79 -3.17
CA GLY A 52 -2.56 -12.59 -2.81
C GLY A 52 -2.34 -12.23 -1.33
N GLY A 53 -2.81 -11.08 -0.95
CA GLY A 53 -2.76 -10.61 0.44
C GLY A 53 -3.70 -9.41 0.66
N LEU A 54 -3.92 -9.07 1.91
CA LEU A 54 -4.70 -7.89 2.27
C LEU A 54 -3.88 -6.63 2.10
N GLY A 55 -4.42 -5.66 1.37
CA GLY A 55 -3.94 -4.29 1.34
C GLY A 55 -4.80 -3.42 2.25
N CYS A 56 -4.17 -2.71 3.17
CA CYS A 56 -4.86 -1.78 4.04
C CYS A 56 -4.74 -0.36 3.49
N PHE A 57 -5.87 0.34 3.45
CA PHE A 57 -5.92 1.73 3.03
C PHE A 57 -6.46 2.60 4.16
N THR A 58 -5.88 3.77 4.31
CA THR A 58 -6.45 4.82 5.15
C THR A 58 -7.65 5.47 4.45
N PRO A 59 -8.55 6.15 5.18
CA PRO A 59 -9.75 6.75 4.59
C PRO A 59 -9.49 7.76 3.47
N ASP A 60 -8.33 8.43 3.48
CA ASP A 60 -7.92 9.40 2.46
C ASP A 60 -6.81 8.87 1.54
N SER A 61 -6.47 7.59 1.63
CA SER A 61 -5.39 6.94 0.88
C SER A 61 -3.99 7.56 1.09
N PHE A 62 -3.81 8.36 2.15
CA PHE A 62 -2.50 8.91 2.53
C PHE A 62 -1.97 8.25 3.79
N PRO A 63 -0.64 8.11 3.93
CA PRO A 63 -0.04 7.45 5.08
C PRO A 63 -0.28 8.20 6.39
N ILE A 64 -0.05 7.50 7.50
CA ILE A 64 -0.06 8.07 8.84
C ILE A 64 1.34 7.92 9.43
N PHE A 65 1.87 9.01 9.99
CA PHE A 65 3.08 9.04 10.79
C PHE A 65 2.78 9.81 12.07
N ASP A 66 2.62 9.11 13.19
CA ASP A 66 2.24 9.77 14.44
C ASP A 66 2.63 8.96 15.66
N THR A 67 2.87 9.66 16.77
CA THR A 67 2.86 9.04 18.09
C THR A 67 1.41 8.87 18.53
N PHE A 68 0.87 7.69 18.25
CA PHE A 68 -0.55 7.39 18.46
C PHE A 68 -0.93 7.25 19.93
N ARG A 69 -0.03 6.71 20.73
CA ARG A 69 -0.15 6.57 22.19
C ARG A 69 1.24 6.68 22.81
N GLU A 70 1.28 6.80 24.13
CA GLU A 70 2.55 6.74 24.85
C GLU A 70 3.36 5.49 24.44
N ASN A 71 4.60 5.70 24.04
CA ASN A 71 5.53 4.67 23.56
C ASN A 71 5.09 3.90 22.31
N VAL A 72 4.10 4.40 21.56
CA VAL A 72 3.62 3.79 20.31
C VAL A 72 3.69 4.79 19.17
N TYR A 73 4.66 4.61 18.28
CA TYR A 73 4.73 5.35 17.02
C TYR A 73 4.05 4.54 15.90
N LEU A 74 3.06 5.13 15.25
CA LEU A 74 2.31 4.50 14.15
C LEU A 74 2.89 4.89 12.80
N ILE A 75 3.16 3.88 11.98
CA ILE A 75 3.48 4.01 10.56
C ILE A 75 2.45 3.18 9.81
N ALA A 76 1.50 3.85 9.16
CA ALA A 76 0.52 3.19 8.31
C ALA A 76 0.68 3.72 6.89
N ASP A 77 1.12 2.88 5.97
CA ASP A 77 1.61 3.33 4.67
C ASP A 77 0.51 3.58 3.63
N SER A 78 -0.68 3.01 3.82
CA SER A 78 -1.78 3.14 2.86
C SER A 78 -1.38 2.80 1.41
N ASN A 79 -0.59 1.74 1.24
CA ASN A 79 -0.11 1.25 -0.06
C ASN A 79 0.89 2.19 -0.79
N HIS A 80 1.64 2.97 -0.04
CA HIS A 80 2.67 3.88 -0.57
C HIS A 80 4.11 3.43 -0.28
N GLY A 81 4.34 2.14 -0.04
CA GLY A 81 5.62 1.57 0.39
C GLY A 81 6.84 2.03 -0.39
N TYR A 82 6.73 2.18 -1.71
CA TYR A 82 7.85 2.67 -2.54
C TYR A 82 8.23 4.12 -2.25
N LYS A 83 7.24 4.97 -1.97
CA LYS A 83 7.44 6.39 -1.67
C LYS A 83 8.00 6.58 -0.27
N MET A 84 7.80 5.60 0.61
CA MET A 84 8.16 5.67 2.01
C MET A 84 9.62 5.38 2.30
N ILE A 85 10.39 4.88 1.34
CA ILE A 85 11.83 4.65 1.51
C ILE A 85 12.54 5.94 1.93
N GLY A 86 12.19 7.08 1.32
CA GLY A 86 12.74 8.40 1.67
C GLY A 86 12.27 8.96 3.02
N VAL A 87 11.17 8.45 3.55
CA VAL A 87 10.56 8.93 4.81
C VAL A 87 11.21 8.30 6.03
N GLY A 88 11.85 7.15 5.88
CA GLY A 88 12.42 6.39 7.00
C GLY A 88 13.34 7.20 7.90
N LYS A 89 14.17 8.10 7.31
CA LYS A 89 15.01 9.00 8.11
C LYS A 89 14.18 9.96 8.97
N LEU A 90 13.15 10.59 8.40
CA LEU A 90 12.29 11.53 9.12
C LEU A 90 11.55 10.86 10.28
N VAL A 91 11.09 9.62 10.07
CA VAL A 91 10.47 8.83 11.14
C VAL A 91 11.47 8.48 12.23
N ALA A 92 12.68 8.08 11.86
CA ALA A 92 13.73 7.79 12.83
C ALA A 92 14.07 9.02 13.69
N ASP A 93 14.20 10.18 13.04
CA ASP A 93 14.45 11.45 13.74
C ASP A 93 13.30 11.76 14.72
N GLU A 94 12.04 11.54 14.33
CA GLU A 94 10.89 11.75 15.24
C GLU A 94 10.84 10.78 16.42
N VAL A 95 11.17 9.53 16.20
CA VAL A 95 11.27 8.53 17.28
C VAL A 95 12.37 8.94 18.29
N LEU A 96 13.40 9.61 17.82
CA LEU A 96 14.47 10.16 18.66
C LEU A 96 14.14 11.53 19.26
N GLY A 97 12.96 12.09 18.99
CA GLY A 97 12.47 13.33 19.58
C GLY A 97 12.56 14.56 18.67
N GLU A 98 13.05 14.44 17.44
CA GLU A 98 13.15 15.53 16.47
C GLU A 98 11.92 15.58 15.55
N LYS A 99 10.95 16.44 15.83
CA LYS A 99 9.73 16.55 15.03
C LYS A 99 10.01 17.06 13.62
N SER A 100 9.47 16.36 12.63
CA SER A 100 9.56 16.74 11.22
C SER A 100 8.32 17.52 10.76
N LYS A 101 8.53 18.74 10.25
CA LYS A 101 7.46 19.52 9.61
C LYS A 101 6.88 18.86 8.36
N LEU A 102 7.67 18.04 7.67
CA LEU A 102 7.22 17.32 6.47
C LEU A 102 6.23 16.21 6.82
N LEU A 103 6.25 15.69 8.03
CA LEU A 103 5.31 14.65 8.48
C LEU A 103 4.05 15.21 9.15
N GLU A 104 4.01 16.52 9.47
CA GLU A 104 2.84 17.15 10.10
C GLU A 104 1.53 16.94 9.34
N PRO A 105 1.47 17.05 7.98
CA PRO A 105 0.22 16.81 7.25
C PRO A 105 -0.33 15.39 7.38
N PHE A 106 0.50 14.45 7.82
CA PHE A 106 0.17 13.02 7.89
C PHE A 106 -0.15 12.53 9.30
N ARG A 107 -0.47 13.44 10.23
CA ARG A 107 -0.86 13.07 11.59
C ARG A 107 -2.24 12.42 11.65
N PHE A 108 -2.42 11.53 12.61
CA PHE A 108 -3.71 10.88 12.86
C PHE A 108 -4.82 11.89 13.17
N SER A 109 -4.49 12.98 13.84
CA SER A 109 -5.42 14.04 14.20
C SER A 109 -6.19 14.67 13.04
N ARG A 110 -5.71 14.51 11.79
CA ARG A 110 -6.45 14.97 10.61
C ARG A 110 -7.83 14.30 10.46
N TYR A 111 -7.95 13.03 10.89
CA TYR A 111 -9.23 12.32 10.88
C TYR A 111 -10.19 12.89 11.92
N GLU A 112 -9.71 13.15 13.12
CA GLU A 112 -10.50 13.73 14.21
C GLU A 112 -10.97 15.14 13.86
N GLN A 113 -10.16 15.89 13.12
CA GLN A 113 -10.47 17.26 12.66
C GLN A 113 -11.25 17.32 11.35
N GLY A 114 -11.51 16.19 10.69
CA GLY A 114 -12.14 16.14 9.37
C GLY A 114 -11.29 16.77 8.24
N LYS A 115 -9.98 16.91 8.44
CA LYS A 115 -9.04 17.52 7.48
C LYS A 115 -8.36 16.44 6.63
N LEU A 116 -9.15 15.68 5.90
CA LEU A 116 -8.64 14.64 5.01
C LEU A 116 -7.89 15.27 3.83
N HIS A 117 -6.87 14.56 3.34
CA HIS A 117 -6.25 14.91 2.07
C HIS A 117 -7.27 14.72 0.93
N PRO A 118 -7.21 15.54 -0.12
CA PRO A 118 -8.04 15.35 -1.30
C PRO A 118 -7.69 13.99 -1.93
N THR A 119 -8.71 13.19 -2.16
CA THR A 119 -8.57 11.93 -2.88
C THR A 119 -8.22 12.18 -4.33
N SER A 120 -7.43 11.30 -4.92
CA SER A 120 -7.14 11.33 -6.35
C SER A 120 -8.43 11.18 -7.16
N ASN A 121 -8.56 11.94 -8.25
CA ASN A 121 -9.62 11.73 -9.24
C ASN A 121 -9.34 10.54 -10.17
N SER A 122 -8.29 9.80 -9.92
CA SER A 122 -7.98 8.58 -10.63
C SER A 122 -9.06 7.52 -10.40
N PRO A 123 -9.42 6.75 -11.44
CA PRO A 123 -10.31 5.61 -11.27
C PRO A 123 -9.68 4.46 -10.46
N PHE A 124 -8.42 4.59 -10.11
CA PHE A 124 -7.67 3.60 -9.35
C PHE A 124 -7.50 4.07 -7.89
N PRO A 125 -7.91 3.27 -6.89
CA PRO A 125 -7.85 3.66 -5.49
C PRO A 125 -6.43 3.82 -4.93
N TRP A 126 -5.42 3.41 -5.68
CA TRP A 126 -4.01 3.46 -5.28
C TRP A 126 -3.19 4.55 -5.97
N SER A 127 -3.79 5.43 -6.70
CA SER A 127 -3.08 6.47 -7.48
C SER A 127 -3.25 7.86 -6.92
#